data_88ef0c125702cde19de6da2463e55320
#
_entry.id   88ef0c125702cde19de6da2463e55320
#
_cell.length_a   1.000
_cell.length_b   1.000
_cell.length_c   1.000
_cell.angle_alpha   90.00
_cell.angle_beta   90.00
_cell.angle_gamma   90.00
#
_symmetry.space_group_name_H-M   'P 1'
#
loop_
_entity.id
_entity.type
_entity.pdbx_description
1 polymer ?
#
loop_
_entity_poly.entity_id
_entity_poly.type
_entity_poly.pdbx_seq_one_letter_code
_entity_poly.pdbx_strand_id
1 'polypeptide(L)'
;MLKDGSMLEISRPCGKDAAEILSYLKIIGGETHFLMMDSNGLGISEEKEAAILEDSLKEERGGMHIGRINGEIACMFSLVCSHRRKTAHTGEIALSVQEKFWHIGVGSAIMETLIKLAEDACVENIELGVYADNVRAIALYERYGFEAAGRHRRKFYADGIYYDQLIMDKYIEVDQNKLREIRKACPR
;
A
#
# COMPACT_ATOMS: atom_id res chain seq x y z
N MET A 1 10.64 -9.56 -13.60
CA MET A 1 11.33 -10.81 -13.18
C MET A 1 12.05 -10.52 -11.88
N LEU A 2 11.85 -11.35 -10.86
CA LEU A 2 12.45 -11.19 -9.54
C LEU A 2 13.89 -11.77 -9.50
N LYS A 3 14.60 -11.58 -8.38
CA LYS A 3 16.01 -11.99 -8.25
C LYS A 3 16.24 -13.50 -8.35
N ASP A 4 15.22 -14.29 -7.99
CA ASP A 4 15.24 -15.76 -8.05
C ASP A 4 14.75 -16.32 -9.39
N GLY A 5 14.44 -15.43 -10.36
CA GLY A 5 13.91 -15.80 -11.67
C GLY A 5 12.39 -15.97 -11.73
N SER A 6 11.67 -15.87 -10.61
CA SER A 6 10.20 -15.93 -10.60
C SER A 6 9.58 -14.68 -11.21
N MET A 7 8.31 -14.78 -11.65
CA MET A 7 7.54 -13.66 -12.15
C MET A 7 6.54 -13.19 -11.10
N LEU A 8 6.48 -11.87 -10.86
CA LEU A 8 5.42 -11.22 -10.09
C LEU A 8 4.38 -10.70 -11.06
N GLU A 9 3.18 -11.27 -10.99
CA GLU A 9 2.02 -10.85 -11.77
C GLU A 9 1.19 -9.89 -10.93
N ILE A 10 1.08 -8.62 -11.35
CA ILE A 10 0.34 -7.59 -10.65
C ILE A 10 -1.00 -7.35 -11.32
N SER A 11 -2.08 -7.35 -10.54
CA SER A 11 -3.43 -7.07 -10.99
C SER A 11 -4.25 -6.32 -9.95
N ARG A 12 -5.34 -5.68 -10.39
CA ARG A 12 -6.37 -5.18 -9.46
C ARG A 12 -7.26 -6.35 -9.03
N PRO A 13 -7.46 -6.58 -7.72
CA PRO A 13 -8.34 -7.63 -7.25
C PRO A 13 -9.81 -7.28 -7.50
N CYS A 14 -10.65 -8.30 -7.62
CA CYS A 14 -12.10 -8.18 -7.73
C CYS A 14 -12.79 -9.05 -6.68
N GLY A 15 -14.11 -9.02 -6.62
CA GLY A 15 -14.87 -9.78 -5.61
C GLY A 15 -14.56 -11.27 -5.54
N LYS A 16 -14.12 -11.88 -6.65
CA LYS A 16 -13.74 -13.30 -6.68
C LYS A 16 -12.46 -13.60 -5.90
N ASP A 17 -11.63 -12.62 -5.65
CA ASP A 17 -10.37 -12.75 -4.91
C ASP A 17 -10.58 -12.65 -3.39
N ALA A 18 -11.80 -12.32 -2.92
CA ALA A 18 -12.08 -12.00 -1.52
C ALA A 18 -11.66 -13.10 -0.54
N ALA A 19 -12.03 -14.36 -0.80
CA ALA A 19 -11.69 -15.49 0.07
C ALA A 19 -10.17 -15.69 0.18
N GLU A 20 -9.44 -15.56 -0.94
CA GLU A 20 -7.99 -15.72 -0.97
C GLU A 20 -7.30 -14.53 -0.28
N ILE A 21 -7.78 -13.30 -0.48
CA ILE A 21 -7.27 -12.10 0.20
C ILE A 21 -7.47 -12.22 1.70
N LEU A 22 -8.65 -12.63 2.18
CA LEU A 22 -8.87 -12.83 3.61
C LEU A 22 -7.94 -13.90 4.21
N SER A 23 -7.63 -14.95 3.45
CA SER A 23 -6.65 -15.96 3.85
C SER A 23 -5.23 -15.39 3.90
N TYR A 24 -4.83 -14.62 2.88
CA TYR A 24 -3.56 -13.90 2.84
C TYR A 24 -3.40 -12.96 4.03
N LEU A 25 -4.42 -12.17 4.36
CA LEU A 25 -4.39 -11.21 5.46
C LEU A 25 -4.20 -11.89 6.83
N LYS A 26 -4.79 -13.08 7.04
CA LYS A 26 -4.56 -13.89 8.25
C LYS A 26 -3.11 -14.38 8.34
N ILE A 27 -2.55 -14.84 7.21
CA ILE A 27 -1.16 -15.30 7.17
C ILE A 27 -0.21 -14.17 7.56
N ILE A 28 -0.26 -13.04 6.85
CA ILE A 28 0.66 -11.92 7.10
C ILE A 28 0.44 -11.27 8.47
N GLY A 29 -0.79 -11.27 8.99
CA GLY A 29 -1.09 -10.78 10.34
C GLY A 29 -0.47 -11.66 11.43
N GLY A 30 -0.22 -12.95 11.16
CA GLY A 30 0.52 -13.85 12.04
C GLY A 30 2.04 -13.77 11.89
N GLU A 31 2.55 -13.23 10.79
CA GLU A 31 3.99 -13.16 10.50
C GLU A 31 4.68 -11.95 11.16
N THR A 32 3.93 -10.90 11.51
CA THR A 32 4.53 -9.67 12.04
C THR A 32 3.52 -8.81 12.81
N HIS A 33 3.99 -8.07 13.81
CA HIS A 33 3.19 -7.05 14.51
C HIS A 33 3.15 -5.69 13.80
N PHE A 34 3.84 -5.53 12.68
CA PHE A 34 3.89 -4.26 11.92
C PHE A 34 2.65 -3.98 11.07
N LEU A 35 1.62 -4.83 11.14
CA LEU A 35 0.35 -4.65 10.45
C LEU A 35 -0.76 -4.27 11.43
N MET A 36 -1.85 -3.68 10.90
CA MET A 36 -3.01 -3.29 11.71
C MET A 36 -3.92 -4.47 12.06
N MET A 37 -3.62 -5.67 11.57
CA MET A 37 -4.34 -6.92 11.85
C MET A 37 -3.39 -7.96 12.43
N ASP A 38 -3.95 -8.90 13.16
CA ASP A 38 -3.27 -10.08 13.68
C ASP A 38 -3.62 -11.34 12.86
N SER A 39 -3.29 -12.53 13.37
CA SER A 39 -3.61 -13.83 12.76
C SER A 39 -5.10 -14.12 12.60
N ASN A 40 -6.00 -13.34 13.22
CA ASN A 40 -7.45 -13.41 13.01
C ASN A 40 -7.87 -12.67 11.72
N GLY A 41 -6.99 -11.87 11.13
CA GLY A 41 -7.25 -11.07 9.93
C GLY A 41 -8.16 -9.86 10.24
N LEU A 42 -8.95 -9.45 9.26
CA LEU A 42 -9.82 -8.27 9.38
C LEU A 42 -11.14 -8.51 10.16
N GLY A 43 -11.50 -9.77 10.43
CA GLY A 43 -12.76 -10.10 11.11
C GLY A 43 -14.02 -9.72 10.34
N ILE A 44 -13.96 -9.64 9.02
CA ILE A 44 -15.09 -9.35 8.12
C ILE A 44 -15.46 -10.59 7.30
N SER A 45 -16.70 -10.62 6.77
CA SER A 45 -17.15 -11.71 5.91
C SER A 45 -16.59 -11.57 4.48
N GLU A 46 -16.60 -12.67 3.74
CA GLU A 46 -16.18 -12.71 2.33
C GLU A 46 -17.02 -11.77 1.46
N GLU A 47 -18.35 -11.71 1.70
CA GLU A 47 -19.26 -10.82 0.97
C GLU A 47 -18.89 -9.34 1.18
N LYS A 48 -18.51 -9.00 2.42
CA LYS A 48 -18.09 -7.63 2.74
C LYS A 48 -16.76 -7.29 2.07
N GLU A 49 -15.80 -8.20 2.10
CA GLU A 49 -14.53 -8.01 1.40
C GLU A 49 -14.75 -7.90 -0.11
N ALA A 50 -15.58 -8.77 -0.70
CA ALA A 50 -15.91 -8.71 -2.12
C ALA A 50 -16.50 -7.34 -2.50
N ALA A 51 -17.39 -6.78 -1.68
CA ALA A 51 -17.96 -5.45 -1.92
C ALA A 51 -16.89 -4.33 -1.86
N ILE A 52 -15.93 -4.42 -0.92
CA ILE A 52 -14.81 -3.46 -0.81
C ILE A 52 -13.93 -3.53 -2.06
N LEU A 53 -13.64 -4.73 -2.54
CA LEU A 53 -12.84 -4.93 -3.75
C LEU A 53 -13.53 -4.36 -5.00
N GLU A 54 -14.83 -4.63 -5.17
CA GLU A 54 -15.63 -4.07 -6.27
C GLU A 54 -15.71 -2.53 -6.22
N ASP A 55 -15.80 -1.94 -5.02
CA ASP A 55 -15.74 -0.50 -4.88
C ASP A 55 -14.34 0.05 -5.20
N SER A 56 -13.28 -0.64 -4.81
CA SER A 56 -11.89 -0.27 -5.17
C SER A 56 -11.66 -0.27 -6.69
N LEU A 57 -12.34 -1.13 -7.45
CA LEU A 57 -12.23 -1.14 -8.92
C LEU A 57 -12.79 0.12 -9.59
N LYS A 58 -13.69 0.85 -8.92
CA LYS A 58 -14.28 2.11 -9.42
C LYS A 58 -13.31 3.29 -9.28
N GLU A 59 -12.24 3.14 -8.47
CA GLU A 59 -11.23 4.17 -8.31
C GLU A 59 -10.45 4.37 -9.62
N GLU A 60 -10.57 5.55 -10.22
CA GLU A 60 -9.84 5.91 -11.43
C GLU A 60 -8.38 6.29 -11.15
N ARG A 61 -8.10 6.74 -9.93
CA ARG A 61 -6.77 7.18 -9.48
C ARG A 61 -6.30 6.28 -8.34
N GLY A 62 -5.27 5.46 -8.60
CA GLY A 62 -4.73 4.54 -7.60
C GLY A 62 -5.55 3.25 -7.45
N GLY A 63 -5.96 2.93 -6.22
CA GLY A 63 -6.70 1.73 -5.88
C GLY A 63 -5.83 0.60 -5.32
N MET A 64 -6.47 -0.53 -5.07
CA MET A 64 -5.86 -1.72 -4.48
C MET A 64 -5.28 -2.64 -5.57
N HIS A 65 -4.16 -3.28 -5.27
CA HIS A 65 -3.47 -4.22 -6.15
C HIS A 65 -2.99 -5.43 -5.36
N ILE A 66 -2.95 -6.57 -6.02
CA ILE A 66 -2.31 -7.80 -5.54
C ILE A 66 -1.21 -8.23 -6.50
N GLY A 67 -0.17 -8.83 -5.95
CA GLY A 67 0.89 -9.45 -6.72
C GLY A 67 0.92 -10.96 -6.46
N ARG A 68 0.91 -11.76 -7.54
CA ARG A 68 0.94 -13.22 -7.47
C ARG A 68 2.28 -13.76 -7.96
N ILE A 69 2.74 -14.81 -7.29
CA ILE A 69 3.89 -15.62 -7.72
C ILE A 69 3.41 -17.06 -7.80
N ASN A 70 3.55 -17.70 -8.96
CA ASN A 70 3.06 -19.06 -9.22
C ASN A 70 1.57 -19.26 -8.83
N GLY A 71 0.75 -18.21 -9.04
CA GLY A 71 -0.69 -18.25 -8.75
C GLY A 71 -1.07 -17.90 -7.31
N GLU A 72 -0.13 -17.82 -6.37
CA GLU A 72 -0.38 -17.48 -4.96
C GLU A 72 -0.18 -15.97 -4.71
N ILE A 73 -1.01 -15.35 -3.85
CA ILE A 73 -0.86 -13.95 -3.45
C ILE A 73 0.42 -13.80 -2.60
N ALA A 74 1.42 -13.16 -3.18
CA ALA A 74 2.70 -12.87 -2.55
C ALA A 74 2.71 -11.52 -1.82
N CYS A 75 1.92 -10.57 -2.32
CA CYS A 75 1.85 -9.22 -1.79
C CYS A 75 0.53 -8.54 -2.11
N MET A 76 0.23 -7.52 -1.30
CA MET A 76 -0.89 -6.62 -1.50
C MET A 76 -0.42 -5.19 -1.26
N PHE A 77 -0.88 -4.24 -2.06
CA PHE A 77 -0.51 -2.84 -1.94
C PHE A 77 -1.58 -1.93 -2.50
N SER A 78 -1.57 -0.68 -2.08
CA SER A 78 -2.55 0.32 -2.54
C SER A 78 -1.95 1.71 -2.63
N LEU A 79 -2.53 2.52 -3.52
CA LEU A 79 -2.40 3.96 -3.55
C LEU A 79 -3.80 4.55 -3.35
N VAL A 80 -4.00 5.30 -2.28
CA VAL A 80 -5.25 6.00 -1.98
C VAL A 80 -5.06 7.49 -2.26
N CYS A 81 -5.65 7.99 -3.35
CA CYS A 81 -5.57 9.39 -3.73
C CYS A 81 -6.61 10.23 -3.00
N SER A 82 -6.25 11.46 -2.62
CA SER A 82 -7.22 12.38 -2.06
C SER A 82 -8.17 12.90 -3.13
N HIS A 83 -9.48 12.88 -2.82
CA HIS A 83 -10.55 13.42 -3.67
C HIS A 83 -10.94 14.86 -3.30
N ARG A 84 -10.21 15.50 -2.36
CA ARG A 84 -10.50 16.87 -1.94
C ARG A 84 -9.63 17.86 -2.72
N ARG A 85 -10.23 18.93 -3.23
CA ARG A 85 -9.56 19.92 -4.09
C ARG A 85 -8.23 20.43 -3.55
N LYS A 86 -8.13 20.69 -2.22
CA LYS A 86 -6.91 21.22 -1.61
C LYS A 86 -5.78 20.21 -1.48
N THR A 87 -6.12 18.93 -1.44
CA THR A 87 -5.19 17.81 -1.25
C THR A 87 -5.20 16.82 -2.41
N ALA A 88 -5.78 17.17 -3.57
CA ALA A 88 -5.87 16.29 -4.74
C ALA A 88 -4.51 15.85 -5.31
N HIS A 89 -3.42 16.51 -4.88
CA HIS A 89 -2.04 16.20 -5.21
C HIS A 89 -1.38 15.23 -4.22
N THR A 90 -2.09 14.79 -3.18
CA THR A 90 -1.55 13.84 -2.20
C THR A 90 -2.14 12.44 -2.38
N GLY A 91 -1.36 11.44 -2.01
CA GLY A 91 -1.82 10.06 -1.95
C GLY A 91 -1.06 9.29 -0.88
N GLU A 92 -1.76 8.38 -0.23
CA GLU A 92 -1.19 7.50 0.79
C GLU A 92 -0.98 6.11 0.21
N ILE A 93 0.19 5.52 0.47
CA ILE A 93 0.50 4.16 0.07
C ILE A 93 0.54 3.22 1.27
N ALA A 94 0.10 1.99 1.03
CA ALA A 94 0.26 0.88 1.96
C ALA A 94 0.74 -0.36 1.19
N LEU A 95 1.54 -1.20 1.83
CA LEU A 95 1.99 -2.45 1.22
C LEU A 95 2.28 -3.51 2.28
N SER A 96 2.12 -4.77 1.87
CA SER A 96 2.49 -5.94 2.63
C SER A 96 3.06 -7.02 1.71
N VAL A 97 3.98 -7.81 2.22
CA VAL A 97 4.60 -8.94 1.50
C VAL A 97 4.69 -10.12 2.45
N GLN A 98 4.18 -11.26 2.07
CA GLN A 98 4.26 -12.50 2.83
C GLN A 98 5.72 -12.90 3.05
N GLU A 99 6.07 -13.37 4.25
CA GLU A 99 7.45 -13.60 4.70
C GLU A 99 8.26 -14.50 3.76
N LYS A 100 7.65 -15.57 3.25
CA LYS A 100 8.32 -16.50 2.32
C LYS A 100 8.77 -15.87 0.99
N PHE A 101 8.24 -14.70 0.64
CA PHE A 101 8.61 -13.95 -0.57
C PHE A 101 9.51 -12.74 -0.28
N TRP A 102 10.07 -12.66 0.93
CA TRP A 102 11.04 -11.61 1.25
C TRP A 102 12.38 -11.86 0.55
N HIS A 103 13.17 -10.82 0.43
CA HIS A 103 14.55 -10.82 -0.11
C HIS A 103 14.69 -11.14 -1.59
N ILE A 104 13.65 -11.59 -2.30
CA ILE A 104 13.69 -11.87 -3.75
C ILE A 104 13.35 -10.66 -4.64
N GLY A 105 13.06 -9.49 -4.05
CA GLY A 105 12.84 -8.24 -4.79
C GLY A 105 11.37 -7.79 -4.91
N VAL A 106 10.41 -8.50 -4.30
CA VAL A 106 8.98 -8.15 -4.34
C VAL A 106 8.72 -6.72 -3.84
N GLY A 107 9.29 -6.33 -2.67
CA GLY A 107 9.12 -4.98 -2.16
C GLY A 107 9.63 -3.89 -3.11
N SER A 108 10.72 -4.14 -3.83
CA SER A 108 11.24 -3.22 -4.83
C SER A 108 10.29 -3.07 -6.03
N ALA A 109 9.78 -4.19 -6.53
CA ALA A 109 8.80 -4.19 -7.63
C ALA A 109 7.50 -3.45 -7.25
N ILE A 110 7.04 -3.61 -6.00
CA ILE A 110 5.90 -2.86 -5.48
C ILE A 110 6.19 -1.36 -5.48
N MET A 111 7.34 -0.93 -4.94
CA MET A 111 7.70 0.49 -4.87
C MET A 111 7.79 1.14 -6.26
N GLU A 112 8.38 0.47 -7.24
CA GLU A 112 8.43 0.91 -8.64
C GLU A 112 7.02 1.05 -9.22
N THR A 113 6.15 0.08 -8.95
CA THR A 113 4.74 0.13 -9.40
C THR A 113 3.97 1.27 -8.74
N LEU A 114 4.12 1.46 -7.42
CA LEU A 114 3.43 2.52 -6.67
C LEU A 114 3.84 3.92 -7.13
N ILE A 115 5.14 4.14 -7.36
CA ILE A 115 5.63 5.43 -7.87
C ILE A 115 5.05 5.69 -9.27
N LYS A 116 5.03 4.68 -10.14
CA LYS A 116 4.42 4.80 -11.47
C LYS A 116 2.92 5.10 -11.41
N LEU A 117 2.18 4.42 -10.52
CA LEU A 117 0.76 4.69 -10.27
C LEU A 117 0.54 6.13 -9.77
N ALA A 118 1.41 6.64 -8.90
CA ALA A 118 1.34 8.01 -8.39
C ALA A 118 1.60 9.05 -9.50
N GLU A 119 2.58 8.81 -10.39
CA GLU A 119 2.83 9.62 -11.59
C GLU A 119 1.59 9.67 -12.49
N ASP A 120 1.03 8.50 -12.82
CA ASP A 120 -0.14 8.37 -13.70
C ASP A 120 -1.40 9.01 -13.08
N ALA A 121 -1.53 8.96 -11.74
CA ALA A 121 -2.59 9.59 -10.95
C ALA A 121 -2.37 11.08 -10.66
N CYS A 122 -1.25 11.67 -11.09
CA CYS A 122 -0.83 13.05 -10.75
C CYS A 122 -0.83 13.33 -9.22
N VAL A 123 -0.25 12.40 -8.46
CA VAL A 123 0.05 12.57 -7.03
C VAL A 123 1.47 13.12 -6.90
N GLU A 124 1.63 14.36 -6.46
CA GLU A 124 2.93 15.01 -6.24
C GLU A 124 3.57 14.58 -4.92
N ASN A 125 2.75 14.41 -3.88
CA ASN A 125 3.20 14.00 -2.55
C ASN A 125 2.65 12.62 -2.21
N ILE A 126 3.54 11.64 -2.11
CA ILE A 126 3.25 10.27 -1.72
C ILE A 126 3.60 10.11 -0.25
N GLU A 127 2.61 9.75 0.57
CA GLU A 127 2.75 9.64 2.02
C GLU A 127 2.63 8.17 2.45
N LEU A 128 3.29 7.81 3.54
CA LEU A 128 3.10 6.53 4.22
C LEU A 128 3.33 6.65 5.73
N GLY A 129 2.72 5.73 6.48
CA GLY A 129 3.00 5.55 7.90
C GLY A 129 3.62 4.17 8.14
N VAL A 130 4.71 4.13 8.90
CA VAL A 130 5.42 2.90 9.23
C VAL A 130 5.73 2.82 10.71
N TYR A 131 5.73 1.63 11.31
CA TYR A 131 6.25 1.43 12.66
C TYR A 131 7.70 1.92 12.74
N ALA A 132 8.04 2.75 13.73
CA ALA A 132 9.35 3.40 13.83
C ALA A 132 10.51 2.41 14.07
N ASP A 133 10.21 1.20 14.47
CA ASP A 133 11.15 0.09 14.67
C ASP A 133 11.15 -0.93 13.50
N ASN A 134 10.33 -0.73 12.46
CA ASN A 134 10.39 -1.52 11.23
C ASN A 134 11.53 -1.05 10.32
N VAL A 135 12.77 -1.28 10.79
CA VAL A 135 13.98 -0.81 10.09
C VAL A 135 14.10 -1.31 8.66
N ARG A 136 13.55 -2.51 8.38
CA ARG A 136 13.57 -3.09 7.03
C ARG A 136 12.67 -2.33 6.06
N ALA A 137 11.45 -2.01 6.46
CA ALA A 137 10.53 -1.24 5.64
C ALA A 137 11.04 0.20 5.44
N ILE A 138 11.54 0.84 6.52
CA ILE A 138 12.14 2.17 6.46
C ILE A 138 13.29 2.20 5.45
N ALA A 139 14.24 1.26 5.53
CA ALA A 139 15.34 1.17 4.57
C ALA A 139 14.89 0.92 3.12
N LEU A 140 13.75 0.24 2.91
CA LEU A 140 13.15 0.11 1.58
C LEU A 140 12.66 1.47 1.10
N TYR A 141 11.88 2.19 1.91
CA TYR A 141 11.32 3.50 1.54
C TYR A 141 12.41 4.54 1.28
N GLU A 142 13.42 4.64 2.16
CA GLU A 142 14.57 5.54 1.98
C GLU A 142 15.31 5.29 0.66
N ARG A 143 15.50 4.04 0.25
CA ARG A 143 16.11 3.68 -1.04
C ARG A 143 15.31 4.20 -2.24
N TYR A 144 14.01 4.36 -2.10
CA TYR A 144 13.12 4.93 -3.12
C TYR A 144 12.90 6.43 -2.95
N GLY A 145 13.68 7.09 -2.07
CA GLY A 145 13.69 8.53 -1.89
C GLY A 145 12.56 9.07 -1.02
N PHE A 146 11.99 8.24 -0.14
CA PHE A 146 11.13 8.73 0.94
C PHE A 146 11.98 9.26 2.08
N GLU A 147 11.52 10.37 2.67
CA GLU A 147 12.17 11.03 3.79
C GLU A 147 11.23 11.09 5.00
N ALA A 148 11.79 11.18 6.20
CA ALA A 148 11.00 11.30 7.42
C ALA A 148 10.37 12.70 7.53
N ALA A 149 9.04 12.78 7.45
CA ALA A 149 8.26 14.01 7.57
C ALA A 149 7.79 14.27 9.01
N GLY A 150 7.61 13.22 9.81
CA GLY A 150 7.12 13.37 11.19
C GLY A 150 7.06 12.07 11.96
N ARG A 151 6.64 12.18 13.24
CA ARG A 151 6.52 11.04 14.14
C ARG A 151 5.30 11.18 15.05
N HIS A 152 4.43 10.18 15.06
CA HIS A 152 3.38 10.04 16.05
C HIS A 152 3.84 9.13 17.18
N ARG A 153 3.97 9.68 18.39
CA ARG A 153 4.36 8.89 19.57
C ARG A 153 3.22 7.98 20.00
N ARG A 154 3.55 6.74 20.37
CA ARG A 154 2.61 5.76 20.92
C ARG A 154 1.36 5.56 20.06
N LYS A 155 1.55 5.55 18.74
CA LYS A 155 0.46 5.42 17.76
C LYS A 155 -0.15 4.03 17.79
N PHE A 156 0.67 3.00 17.99
CA PHE A 156 0.23 1.61 17.99
C PHE A 156 0.41 1.00 19.38
N TYR A 157 -0.39 -0.01 19.66
CA TYR A 157 -0.30 -0.81 20.87
C TYR A 157 -0.43 -2.28 20.50
N ALA A 158 0.62 -3.07 20.76
CA ALA A 158 0.65 -4.50 20.51
C ALA A 158 1.40 -5.20 21.65
N ASP A 159 0.91 -6.33 22.11
CA ASP A 159 1.54 -7.19 23.12
C ASP A 159 1.97 -6.44 24.40
N GLY A 160 1.16 -5.48 24.85
CA GLY A 160 1.46 -4.68 26.06
C GLY A 160 2.45 -3.52 25.84
N ILE A 161 2.92 -3.31 24.60
CA ILE A 161 3.95 -2.31 24.25
C ILE A 161 3.36 -1.25 23.35
N TYR A 162 3.74 0.01 23.59
CA TYR A 162 3.42 1.12 22.69
C TYR A 162 4.54 1.32 21.68
N TYR A 163 4.15 1.48 20.42
CA TYR A 163 5.06 1.77 19.32
C TYR A 163 4.73 3.12 18.69
N ASP A 164 5.78 3.80 18.23
CA ASP A 164 5.64 5.04 17.49
C ASP A 164 5.44 4.75 16.00
N GLN A 165 4.78 5.68 15.30
CA GLN A 165 4.70 5.71 13.85
C GLN A 165 5.67 6.75 13.32
N LEU A 166 6.49 6.39 12.36
CA LEU A 166 7.21 7.31 11.49
C LEU A 166 6.30 7.63 10.29
N ILE A 167 6.12 8.92 10.01
CA ILE A 167 5.47 9.40 8.79
C ILE A 167 6.59 9.70 7.81
N MET A 168 6.49 9.15 6.61
CA MET A 168 7.46 9.40 5.54
C MET A 168 6.72 9.89 4.31
N ASP A 169 7.35 10.78 3.56
CA ASP A 169 6.83 11.28 2.29
C ASP A 169 7.89 11.30 1.19
N LYS A 170 7.40 11.37 -0.04
CA LYS A 170 8.21 11.51 -1.25
C LYS A 170 7.50 12.46 -2.20
N TYR A 171 8.23 13.45 -2.67
CA TYR A 171 7.77 14.35 -3.73
C TYR A 171 8.23 13.86 -5.09
N ILE A 172 7.33 13.90 -6.07
CA ILE A 172 7.60 13.58 -7.47
C ILE A 172 7.06 14.68 -8.38
N GLU A 173 7.70 14.87 -9.53
CA GLU A 173 7.21 15.79 -10.55
C GLU A 173 6.05 15.15 -11.34
N VAL A 174 4.98 15.92 -11.55
CA VAL A 174 3.80 15.48 -12.32
C VAL A 174 3.36 16.55 -13.32
N ASP A 175 2.50 16.17 -14.28
CA ASP A 175 1.89 17.11 -15.22
C ASP A 175 0.95 18.08 -14.49
N GLN A 176 1.39 19.33 -14.35
CA GLN A 176 0.66 20.38 -13.66
C GLN A 176 -0.65 20.77 -14.35
N ASN A 177 -0.78 20.56 -15.66
CA ASN A 177 -2.04 20.85 -16.37
C ASN A 177 -3.05 19.76 -16.04
N LYS A 178 -2.66 18.50 -16.08
CA LYS A 178 -3.52 17.37 -15.68
C LYS A 178 -3.93 17.49 -14.20
N LEU A 179 -3.01 17.86 -13.30
CA LEU A 179 -3.33 18.08 -11.90
C LEU A 179 -4.33 19.22 -11.68
N ARG A 180 -4.25 20.32 -12.46
CA ARG A 180 -5.24 21.42 -12.43
C ARG A 180 -6.64 20.94 -12.81
N GLU A 181 -6.76 20.09 -13.82
CA GLU A 181 -8.07 19.54 -14.22
C GLU A 181 -8.63 18.60 -13.15
N ILE A 182 -7.79 17.75 -12.55
CA ILE A 182 -8.19 16.91 -11.41
C ILE A 182 -8.72 17.78 -10.26
N ARG A 183 -8.01 18.85 -9.89
CA ARG A 183 -8.43 19.79 -8.82
C ARG A 183 -9.76 20.46 -9.12
N LYS A 184 -10.08 20.75 -10.40
CA LYS A 184 -11.37 21.33 -10.80
C LYS A 184 -12.51 20.33 -10.65
N ALA A 185 -12.27 19.06 -10.95
CA ALA A 185 -13.25 17.99 -10.84
C ALA A 185 -13.54 17.58 -9.39
N CYS A 186 -12.62 17.86 -8.44
CA CYS A 186 -12.82 17.54 -7.03
C CYS A 186 -13.88 18.44 -6.38
N PRO A 187 -14.70 17.89 -5.46
CA PRO A 187 -15.65 18.67 -4.67
C PRO A 187 -14.95 19.78 -3.86
N ARG A 188 -15.68 20.88 -3.64
CA ARG A 188 -15.20 22.05 -2.87
C ARG A 188 -15.15 21.74 -1.39
#